data_d24ca93af53cc3f75b03e3348914ff05
#
_entry.id   d24ca93af53cc3f75b03e3348914ff05
#
_cell.length_a   1.000
_cell.length_b   1.000
_cell.length_c   1.000
_cell.angle_alpha   90.00
_cell.angle_beta   90.00
_cell.angle_gamma   90.00
#
_symmetry.space_group_name_H-M   'P 1'
#
loop_
_entity.id
_entity.type
_entity.pdbx_description
1 polymer ?
#
loop_
_entity_poly.entity_id
_entity_poly.type
_entity_poly.pdbx_seq_one_letter_code
_entity_poly.pdbx_strand_id
1 'polypeptide(L)'
;MTDGFSISLFYSHYIDKIRIHIPSGVAEDIEAECHNYDEMIKSLGGIDIQLLGIGEDGHIGFNEPQDCFVKSTHLVTLDESTVQANSRFFESIDQVPRQAITMGMISIMQAKKILLVANGPKKYDIIQKALFGPITPLIPASIFQI
;
A
#
# COMPACT_ATOMS: atom_id res chain seq x y z
N MET A 1 12.15 9.40 -10.62
CA MET A 1 11.48 10.63 -10.12
C MET A 1 10.31 10.19 -9.25
N THR A 2 10.63 9.66 -8.05
CA THR A 2 9.66 8.98 -7.16
C THR A 2 9.42 9.74 -5.87
N ASP A 3 9.75 11.01 -5.80
CA ASP A 3 10.16 11.59 -4.52
C ASP A 3 9.17 12.59 -3.94
N GLY A 4 8.05 12.84 -4.59
CA GLY A 4 7.17 13.92 -4.16
C GLY A 4 6.24 13.58 -3.01
N PHE A 5 5.66 12.41 -2.92
CA PHE A 5 4.53 12.15 -2.04
C PHE A 5 4.89 11.47 -0.72
N SER A 6 5.81 10.52 -0.74
CA SER A 6 6.19 9.77 0.46
C SER A 6 7.08 10.57 1.40
N ILE A 7 7.88 11.43 0.85
CA ILE A 7 8.97 12.11 1.53
C ILE A 7 8.48 13.25 2.42
N SER A 8 7.44 13.97 2.04
CA SER A 8 6.96 15.13 2.82
C SER A 8 6.40 14.76 4.21
N LEU A 9 5.84 13.56 4.35
CA LEU A 9 5.32 13.09 5.64
C LEU A 9 6.45 12.74 6.62
N PHE A 10 7.60 12.31 6.13
CA PHE A 10 8.75 11.86 6.92
C PHE A 10 9.86 12.91 7.06
N TYR A 11 9.81 14.00 6.29
CA TYR A 11 10.75 15.12 6.41
C TYR A 11 10.49 16.04 7.61
N SER A 12 9.76 15.60 8.61
CA SER A 12 9.84 16.26 9.90
C SER A 12 11.26 16.06 10.42
N HIS A 13 11.86 17.11 10.90
CA HIS A 13 13.26 17.23 11.33
C HIS A 13 13.72 16.24 12.43
N TYR A 14 12.91 15.22 12.74
CA TYR A 14 13.07 14.31 13.87
C TYR A 14 13.39 12.86 13.49
N ILE A 15 13.29 12.48 12.21
CA ILE A 15 13.60 11.11 11.79
C ILE A 15 14.87 11.10 10.96
N ASP A 16 15.88 10.38 11.43
CA ASP A 16 17.11 10.14 10.69
C ASP A 16 16.79 9.41 9.37
N LYS A 17 17.26 9.93 8.25
CA LYS A 17 17.03 9.37 6.90
C LYS A 17 17.45 7.91 6.79
N ILE A 18 18.45 7.47 7.52
CA ILE A 18 18.89 6.07 7.55
C ILE A 18 17.83 5.10 8.08
N ARG A 19 16.80 5.64 8.76
CA ARG A 19 15.67 4.88 9.31
C ARG A 19 14.43 4.91 8.40
N ILE A 20 14.53 5.52 7.22
CA ILE A 20 13.45 5.59 6.25
C ILE A 20 13.76 4.60 5.13
N HIS A 21 12.93 3.58 5.00
CA HIS A 21 13.09 2.52 4.02
C HIS A 21 11.92 2.55 3.03
N ILE A 22 12.21 2.85 1.79
CA ILE A 22 11.23 2.89 0.69
C ILE A 22 11.81 2.07 -0.46
N PRO A 23 11.06 1.10 -1.01
CA PRO A 23 11.55 0.33 -2.15
C PRO A 23 11.72 1.23 -3.38
N SER A 24 12.76 0.97 -4.16
CA SER A 24 13.05 1.75 -5.37
C SER A 24 12.17 1.33 -6.54
N GLY A 25 11.21 2.19 -6.92
CA GLY A 25 10.38 1.97 -8.11
C GLY A 25 11.13 2.06 -9.45
N VAL A 26 12.43 2.38 -9.43
CA VAL A 26 13.32 2.48 -10.61
C VAL A 26 14.50 1.51 -10.52
N ALA A 27 14.41 0.48 -9.69
CA ALA A 27 15.43 -0.57 -9.61
C ALA A 27 15.53 -1.33 -10.95
N GLU A 28 16.74 -1.74 -11.33
CA GLU A 28 16.96 -2.54 -12.54
C GLU A 28 16.27 -3.90 -12.45
N ASP A 29 16.22 -4.50 -11.25
CA ASP A 29 15.54 -5.74 -10.92
C ASP A 29 14.49 -5.47 -9.85
N ILE A 30 13.26 -5.27 -10.28
CA ILE A 30 12.12 -4.97 -9.41
C ILE A 30 11.75 -6.17 -8.52
N GLU A 31 11.93 -7.41 -9.00
CA GLU A 31 11.64 -8.61 -8.20
C GLU A 31 12.64 -8.75 -7.05
N ALA A 32 13.93 -8.55 -7.34
CA ALA A 32 14.95 -8.53 -6.31
C ALA A 32 14.72 -7.39 -5.30
N GLU A 33 14.33 -6.20 -5.76
CA GLU A 33 14.01 -5.07 -4.88
C GLU A 33 12.83 -5.40 -3.94
N CYS A 34 11.75 -5.97 -4.46
CA CYS A 34 10.61 -6.40 -3.67
C CYS A 34 11.00 -7.46 -2.62
N HIS A 35 11.78 -8.46 -3.03
CA HIS A 35 12.29 -9.49 -2.12
C HIS A 35 13.18 -8.89 -1.01
N ASN A 36 14.12 -8.03 -1.39
CA ASN A 36 15.02 -7.37 -0.44
C ASN A 36 14.26 -6.49 0.56
N TYR A 37 13.18 -5.85 0.12
CA TYR A 37 12.32 -5.07 1.00
C TYR A 37 11.61 -5.93 2.04
N ASP A 38 11.07 -7.09 1.66
CA ASP A 38 10.47 -8.05 2.60
C ASP A 38 11.51 -8.60 3.59
N GLU A 39 12.72 -8.94 3.13
CA GLU A 39 13.81 -9.42 3.99
C GLU A 39 14.31 -8.33 4.95
N MET A 40 14.37 -7.10 4.50
CA MET A 40 14.72 -5.96 5.34
C MET A 40 13.69 -5.79 6.48
N ILE A 41 12.39 -5.83 6.19
CA ILE A 41 11.33 -5.77 7.21
C ILE A 41 11.53 -6.88 8.25
N LYS A 42 11.79 -8.12 7.81
CA LYS A 42 12.05 -9.26 8.71
C LYS A 42 13.29 -9.04 9.56
N SER A 43 14.38 -8.55 8.96
CA SER A 43 15.66 -8.31 9.66
C SER A 43 15.55 -7.24 10.74
N LEU A 44 14.64 -6.29 10.58
CA LEU A 44 14.33 -5.24 11.56
C LEU A 44 13.35 -5.71 12.65
N GLY A 45 12.91 -6.97 12.63
CA GLY A 45 11.99 -7.53 13.62
C GLY A 45 10.51 -7.34 13.29
N GLY A 46 10.18 -7.02 12.04
CA GLY A 46 8.82 -6.82 11.56
C GLY A 46 8.30 -5.40 11.80
N ILE A 47 6.99 -5.25 11.69
CA ILE A 47 6.29 -3.96 11.78
C ILE A 47 5.54 -3.88 13.11
N ASP A 48 5.80 -2.85 13.90
CA ASP A 48 5.07 -2.61 15.17
C ASP A 48 3.67 -2.03 14.91
N ILE A 49 3.56 -1.07 13.99
CA ILE A 49 2.28 -0.45 13.63
C ILE A 49 2.24 -0.26 12.12
N GLN A 50 1.22 -0.82 11.48
CA GLN A 50 0.90 -0.61 10.08
C GLN A 50 -0.25 0.39 9.97
N LEU A 51 0.01 1.55 9.36
CA LEU A 51 -1.03 2.53 9.04
C LEU A 51 -1.48 2.31 7.60
N LEU A 52 -2.79 2.19 7.37
CA LEU A 52 -3.38 1.96 6.05
C LEU A 52 -4.61 2.84 5.86
N GLY A 53 -4.78 3.33 4.63
CA GLY A 53 -6.07 3.77 4.12
C GLY A 53 -6.83 2.62 3.45
N ILE A 54 -8.06 2.88 3.03
CA ILE A 54 -8.86 1.96 2.21
C ILE A 54 -9.36 2.67 0.95
N GLY A 55 -9.21 2.03 -0.21
CA GLY A 55 -9.80 2.48 -1.47
C GLY A 55 -11.33 2.41 -1.47
N GLU A 56 -11.99 3.03 -2.45
CA GLU A 56 -13.44 2.92 -2.63
C GLU A 56 -13.85 1.52 -3.12
N ASP A 57 -12.93 0.78 -3.70
CA ASP A 57 -13.02 -0.62 -4.15
C ASP A 57 -12.53 -1.63 -3.10
N GLY A 58 -11.98 -1.16 -1.98
CA GLY A 58 -11.49 -1.99 -0.87
C GLY A 58 -10.01 -2.31 -0.91
N HIS A 59 -9.23 -1.74 -1.83
CA HIS A 59 -7.78 -1.93 -1.81
C HIS A 59 -7.13 -1.34 -0.55
N ILE A 60 -6.02 -1.93 -0.13
CA ILE A 60 -5.14 -1.48 0.95
C ILE A 60 -3.70 -1.41 0.47
N GLY A 61 -3.00 -0.30 0.73
CA GLY A 61 -1.79 0.05 0.00
C GLY A 61 -2.13 0.23 -1.48
N PHE A 62 -1.46 -0.52 -2.37
CA PHE A 62 -1.86 -0.70 -3.77
C PHE A 62 -2.20 -2.16 -4.08
N ASN A 63 -2.65 -2.92 -3.07
CA ASN A 63 -3.21 -4.25 -3.33
C ASN A 63 -4.62 -4.08 -3.88
N GLU A 64 -4.73 -3.99 -5.20
CA GLU A 64 -5.98 -3.83 -5.94
C GLU A 64 -6.82 -5.11 -5.91
N PRO A 65 -8.16 -5.04 -6.15
CA PRO A 65 -9.02 -6.21 -6.30
C PRO A 65 -8.50 -7.17 -7.38
N GLN A 66 -8.35 -8.46 -7.04
CA GLN A 66 -7.83 -9.49 -7.94
C GLN A 66 -8.25 -10.89 -7.48
N ASP A 67 -7.81 -11.95 -8.18
CA ASP A 67 -8.25 -13.33 -7.93
C ASP A 67 -7.61 -13.97 -6.70
N CYS A 68 -6.53 -13.40 -6.16
CA CYS A 68 -5.85 -13.93 -4.99
C CYS A 68 -5.27 -12.81 -4.12
N PHE A 69 -5.05 -13.09 -2.85
CA PHE A 69 -4.25 -12.25 -1.97
C PHE A 69 -2.76 -12.45 -2.27
N VAL A 70 -2.10 -11.42 -2.82
CA VAL A 70 -0.66 -11.49 -3.08
C VAL A 70 0.10 -11.39 -1.76
N LYS A 71 0.99 -12.36 -1.53
CA LYS A 71 1.63 -12.57 -0.24
C LYS A 71 2.78 -11.61 0.02
N SER A 72 3.67 -11.48 -0.95
CA SER A 72 4.94 -10.73 -0.84
C SER A 72 4.83 -9.34 -1.43
N THR A 73 5.77 -8.47 -1.10
CA THR A 73 5.94 -7.19 -1.80
C THR A 73 6.09 -7.43 -3.30
N HIS A 74 5.40 -6.66 -4.11
CA HIS A 74 5.33 -6.88 -5.55
C HIS A 74 5.05 -5.60 -6.33
N LEU A 75 5.35 -5.65 -7.63
CA LEU A 75 4.94 -4.64 -8.60
C LEU A 75 3.45 -4.85 -8.93
N VAL A 76 2.68 -3.78 -8.92
CA VAL A 76 1.27 -3.77 -9.30
C VAL A 76 1.04 -2.76 -10.41
N THR A 77 0.14 -3.08 -11.34
CA THR A 77 -0.44 -2.11 -12.26
C THR A 77 -1.65 -1.48 -11.59
N LEU A 78 -1.66 -0.15 -11.51
CA LEU A 78 -2.72 0.59 -10.84
C LEU A 78 -3.98 0.62 -11.71
N ASP A 79 -5.12 0.44 -11.09
CA ASP A 79 -6.42 0.64 -11.73
C ASP A 79 -6.61 2.10 -12.14
N GLU A 80 -7.41 2.34 -13.20
CA GLU A 80 -7.67 3.69 -13.70
C GLU A 80 -8.28 4.60 -12.63
N SER A 81 -9.11 4.05 -11.75
CA SER A 81 -9.68 4.76 -10.60
C SER A 81 -8.61 5.23 -9.63
N THR A 82 -7.60 4.41 -9.38
CA THR A 82 -6.44 4.74 -8.52
C THR A 82 -5.56 5.80 -9.19
N VAL A 83 -5.30 5.69 -10.49
CA VAL A 83 -4.58 6.70 -11.27
C VAL A 83 -5.32 8.04 -11.21
N GLN A 84 -6.63 8.04 -11.46
CA GLN A 84 -7.46 9.24 -11.39
C GLN A 84 -7.47 9.87 -9.99
N ALA A 85 -7.58 9.07 -8.95
CA ALA A 85 -7.56 9.56 -7.56
C ALA A 85 -6.22 10.22 -7.20
N ASN A 86 -5.12 9.74 -7.77
CA ASN A 86 -3.77 10.28 -7.55
C ASN A 86 -3.42 11.46 -8.46
N SER A 87 -4.19 11.72 -9.55
CA SER A 87 -3.89 12.78 -10.52
C SER A 87 -3.80 14.18 -9.88
N ARG A 88 -4.50 14.41 -8.78
CA ARG A 88 -4.46 15.67 -8.00
C ARG A 88 -3.07 16.05 -7.46
N PHE A 89 -2.12 15.12 -7.44
CA PHE A 89 -0.76 15.34 -6.97
C PHE A 89 0.24 15.60 -8.10
N PHE A 90 -0.23 15.59 -9.36
CA PHE A 90 0.58 15.75 -10.56
C PHE A 90 0.03 16.89 -11.42
N GLU A 91 0.87 17.45 -12.28
CA GLU A 91 0.45 18.54 -13.19
C GLU A 91 -0.53 18.05 -14.28
N SER A 92 -0.39 16.77 -14.69
CA SER A 92 -1.30 16.11 -15.62
C SER A 92 -1.46 14.63 -15.28
N ILE A 93 -2.56 14.02 -15.74
CA ILE A 93 -2.83 12.60 -15.53
C ILE A 93 -1.78 11.69 -16.21
N ASP A 94 -1.18 12.17 -17.30
CA ASP A 94 -0.15 11.42 -18.03
C ASP A 94 1.16 11.28 -17.24
N GLN A 95 1.37 12.14 -16.23
CA GLN A 95 2.52 12.07 -15.34
C GLN A 95 2.31 11.12 -14.16
N VAL A 96 1.07 10.64 -13.95
CA VAL A 96 0.78 9.70 -12.88
C VAL A 96 1.39 8.35 -13.22
N PRO A 97 2.24 7.78 -12.35
CA PRO A 97 2.75 6.44 -12.56
C PRO A 97 1.62 5.41 -12.72
N ARG A 98 1.76 4.50 -13.67
CA ARG A 98 0.81 3.42 -13.93
C ARG A 98 1.14 2.15 -13.16
N GLN A 99 2.30 2.12 -12.51
CA GLN A 99 2.77 1.00 -11.71
C GLN A 99 3.29 1.50 -10.37
N ALA A 100 3.19 0.66 -9.36
CA ALA A 100 3.72 0.92 -8.03
C ALA A 100 4.27 -0.38 -7.42
N ILE A 101 5.22 -0.26 -6.49
CA ILE A 101 5.57 -1.35 -5.59
C ILE A 101 4.68 -1.24 -4.37
N THR A 102 4.07 -2.34 -3.99
CA THR A 102 3.23 -2.43 -2.80
C THR A 102 3.65 -3.57 -1.90
N MET A 103 3.54 -3.34 -0.60
CA MET A 103 3.74 -4.37 0.42
C MET A 103 2.66 -5.44 0.29
N GLY A 104 3.05 -6.71 0.34
CA GLY A 104 2.12 -7.81 0.25
C GLY A 104 1.38 -8.09 1.56
N MET A 105 0.39 -8.98 1.47
CA MET A 105 -0.52 -9.26 2.59
C MET A 105 0.18 -9.88 3.80
N ILE A 106 1.25 -10.67 3.60
CA ILE A 106 1.98 -11.28 4.74
C ILE A 106 2.57 -10.19 5.63
N SER A 107 3.33 -9.25 5.06
CA SER A 107 3.98 -8.19 5.82
C SER A 107 2.95 -7.29 6.52
N ILE A 108 1.82 -7.02 5.87
CA ILE A 108 0.72 -6.25 6.47
C ILE A 108 0.11 -7.01 7.65
N MET A 109 -0.26 -8.28 7.46
CA MET A 109 -0.96 -9.08 8.49
C MET A 109 -0.05 -9.51 9.64
N GLN A 110 1.26 -9.54 9.46
CA GLN A 110 2.24 -9.82 10.51
C GLN A 110 2.58 -8.59 11.37
N ALA A 111 2.08 -7.41 11.02
CA ALA A 111 2.23 -6.24 11.86
C ALA A 111 1.58 -6.46 13.23
N LYS A 112 2.24 -6.04 14.31
CA LYS A 112 1.73 -6.21 15.68
C LYS A 112 0.43 -5.45 15.92
N LYS A 113 0.23 -4.34 15.20
CA LYS A 113 -1.00 -3.55 15.20
C LYS A 113 -1.26 -3.00 13.81
N ILE A 114 -2.51 -3.03 13.39
CA ILE A 114 -2.95 -2.43 12.13
C ILE A 114 -3.95 -1.32 12.47
N LEU A 115 -3.69 -0.14 11.94
CA LEU A 115 -4.60 1.00 12.02
C LEU A 115 -5.14 1.29 10.61
N LEU A 116 -6.39 0.88 10.37
CA LEU A 116 -7.11 1.19 9.14
C LEU A 116 -7.87 2.50 9.31
N VAL A 117 -7.56 3.49 8.47
CA VAL A 117 -8.18 4.82 8.50
C VAL A 117 -9.05 5.00 7.27
N ALA A 118 -10.33 5.32 7.51
CA ALA A 118 -11.29 5.67 6.46
C ALA A 118 -11.92 7.02 6.78
N ASN A 119 -12.07 7.88 5.76
CA ASN A 119 -12.68 9.19 5.92
C ASN A 119 -13.67 9.48 4.79
N GLY A 120 -14.79 10.07 5.18
CA GLY A 120 -15.84 10.53 4.27
C GLY A 120 -16.92 9.48 3.95
N PRO A 121 -18.10 9.96 3.51
CA PRO A 121 -19.29 9.12 3.31
C PRO A 121 -19.12 8.08 2.21
N LYS A 122 -18.26 8.34 1.21
CA LYS A 122 -17.97 7.39 0.12
C LYS A 122 -17.36 6.07 0.59
N LYS A 123 -16.79 6.03 1.82
CA LYS A 123 -16.18 4.83 2.37
C LYS A 123 -17.15 3.94 3.15
N TYR A 124 -18.39 4.38 3.36
CA TYR A 124 -19.37 3.64 4.16
C TYR A 124 -19.60 2.22 3.64
N ASP A 125 -19.96 2.09 2.35
CA ASP A 125 -20.31 0.80 1.77
C ASP A 125 -19.11 -0.16 1.72
N ILE A 126 -17.92 0.35 1.40
CA ILE A 126 -16.74 -0.50 1.32
C ILE A 126 -16.26 -0.95 2.70
N ILE A 127 -16.35 -0.10 3.72
CA ILE A 127 -16.06 -0.50 5.10
C ILE A 127 -17.03 -1.58 5.56
N GLN A 128 -18.31 -1.44 5.26
CA GLN A 128 -19.31 -2.48 5.60
C GLN A 128 -18.97 -3.81 4.91
N LYS A 129 -18.65 -3.79 3.61
CA LYS A 129 -18.27 -5.00 2.87
C LYS A 129 -16.97 -5.60 3.38
N ALA A 130 -15.96 -4.77 3.67
CA ALA A 130 -14.66 -5.22 4.13
C ALA A 130 -14.70 -5.85 5.53
N LEU A 131 -15.53 -5.33 6.45
CA LEU A 131 -15.54 -5.79 7.85
C LEU A 131 -16.65 -6.80 8.17
N PHE A 132 -17.72 -6.85 7.38
CA PHE A 132 -18.89 -7.69 7.66
C PHE A 132 -19.35 -8.54 6.45
N GLY A 133 -18.72 -8.36 5.29
CA GLY A 133 -18.94 -9.18 4.10
C GLY A 133 -18.09 -10.45 4.09
N PRO A 134 -18.10 -11.21 2.98
CA PRO A 134 -17.20 -12.35 2.81
C PRO A 134 -15.74 -11.91 2.69
N ILE A 135 -14.83 -12.74 3.22
CA ILE A 135 -13.40 -12.57 3.00
C ILE A 135 -13.09 -12.94 1.55
N THR A 136 -12.62 -11.97 0.76
CA THR A 136 -12.35 -12.17 -0.66
C THR A 136 -11.24 -11.25 -1.15
N PRO A 137 -10.35 -11.69 -2.03
CA PRO A 137 -9.34 -10.83 -2.63
C PRO A 137 -9.92 -9.76 -3.58
N LEU A 138 -11.21 -9.88 -3.96
CA LEU A 138 -11.95 -8.81 -4.65
C LEU A 138 -12.25 -7.60 -3.75
N ILE A 139 -12.06 -7.74 -2.46
CA ILE A 139 -12.08 -6.66 -1.46
C ILE A 139 -10.89 -6.89 -0.54
N PRO A 140 -9.68 -6.44 -0.92
CA PRO A 140 -8.45 -6.78 -0.21
C PRO A 140 -8.48 -6.49 1.29
N ALA A 141 -9.14 -5.40 1.71
CA ALA A 141 -9.31 -5.07 3.13
C ALA A 141 -10.14 -6.10 3.92
N SER A 142 -10.89 -6.98 3.25
CA SER A 142 -11.67 -8.03 3.92
C SER A 142 -10.79 -9.05 4.67
N ILE A 143 -9.49 -9.11 4.34
CA ILE A 143 -8.52 -9.97 5.04
C ILE A 143 -8.41 -9.64 6.53
N PHE A 144 -8.74 -8.43 6.96
CA PHE A 144 -8.68 -8.02 8.37
C PHE A 144 -9.73 -8.67 9.27
N GLN A 145 -10.61 -9.50 8.72
CA GLN A 145 -11.57 -10.30 9.50
C GLN A 145 -10.96 -11.60 10.08
N ILE A 146 -9.69 -11.94 9.73
CA ILE A 146 -8.97 -13.15 10.18
C ILE A 146 -8.33 -12.91 11.54
#